data_a557849ec7d5d3e52127df9f058fc72e
#
_entry.id   a557849ec7d5d3e52127df9f058fc72e
#
_cell.length_a   1.000
_cell.length_b   1.000
_cell.length_c   1.000
_cell.angle_alpha   90.00
_cell.angle_beta   90.00
_cell.angle_gamma   90.00
#
_symmetry.space_group_name_H-M   'P 1'
#
loop_
_entity.id
_entity.type
_entity.pdbx_description
1 polymer ?
#
loop_
_entity_poly.entity_id
_entity_poly.type
_entity_poly.pdbx_seq_one_letter_code
_entity_poly.pdbx_strand_id
1 'polypeptide(L)'
;IVYLRAKHNAAIPFIKADIRDYNELESVIRTHKIDGIVHTAALKAVGESMEKSDEYFQVNLEATTELIAIAKRNNVKKFIFSSTAAVYGSPDSMDPCKEDGPKAPISPYGDSKYQAESAVTAFINTPGNHGTSLRFFNVVGAAAPELLDNSVENLVPIVLGKLNKGEAPTIFGTDYPTPDGTCIRDYVDVRDIARAHLAAADATTKLP
;
A
#
# COMPACT_ATOMS: atom_id res chain seq x y z
N ILE A 1 6.23 -9.50 14.56
CA ILE A 1 5.07 -10.21 15.14
C ILE A 1 5.27 -10.54 16.62
N VAL A 2 6.50 -10.92 17.04
CA VAL A 2 6.81 -11.24 18.45
C VAL A 2 6.46 -10.06 19.38
N TYR A 3 6.90 -8.85 19.03
CA TYR A 3 6.56 -7.63 19.76
C TYR A 3 5.06 -7.43 19.89
N LEU A 4 4.29 -7.56 18.82
CA LEU A 4 2.84 -7.36 18.82
C LEU A 4 2.13 -8.41 19.70
N ARG A 5 2.54 -9.68 19.64
CA ARG A 5 2.01 -10.73 20.50
C ARG A 5 2.25 -10.44 21.99
N ALA A 6 3.46 -10.03 22.33
CA ALA A 6 3.82 -9.70 23.71
C ALA A 6 3.07 -8.46 24.20
N LYS A 7 3.02 -7.39 23.39
CA LYS A 7 2.37 -6.12 23.77
C LYS A 7 0.86 -6.26 24.00
N HIS A 8 0.19 -7.06 23.18
CA HIS A 8 -1.26 -7.18 23.22
C HIS A 8 -1.76 -8.46 23.88
N ASN A 9 -0.85 -9.31 24.39
CA ASN A 9 -1.17 -10.64 24.96
C ASN A 9 -2.11 -11.43 24.04
N ALA A 10 -1.85 -11.40 22.73
CA ALA A 10 -2.72 -11.96 21.71
C ALA A 10 -2.02 -13.07 20.92
N ALA A 11 -2.73 -14.18 20.71
CA ALA A 11 -2.29 -15.25 19.82
C ALA A 11 -2.53 -14.84 18.36
N ILE A 12 -1.64 -14.01 17.79
CA ILE A 12 -1.71 -13.59 16.39
C ILE A 12 -1.04 -14.67 15.53
N PRO A 13 -1.77 -15.42 14.70
CA PRO A 13 -1.18 -16.37 13.76
C PRO A 13 -0.23 -15.67 12.79
N PHE A 14 0.85 -16.32 12.43
CA PHE A 14 1.79 -15.83 11.44
C PHE A 14 2.18 -16.96 10.51
N ILE A 15 1.85 -16.81 9.25
CA ILE A 15 2.19 -17.74 8.17
C ILE A 15 3.10 -17.00 7.20
N LYS A 16 4.30 -17.54 6.97
CA LYS A 16 5.24 -16.97 6.00
C LYS A 16 4.97 -17.60 4.64
N ALA A 17 4.45 -16.82 3.70
CA ALA A 17 4.19 -17.24 2.32
C ALA A 17 4.54 -16.11 1.35
N ASP A 18 4.84 -16.44 0.11
CA ASP A 18 4.88 -15.49 -0.99
C ASP A 18 3.46 -15.22 -1.45
N ILE A 19 3.15 -13.99 -1.84
CA ILE A 19 1.83 -13.62 -2.36
C ILE A 19 1.48 -14.37 -3.66
N ARG A 20 2.47 -14.94 -4.33
CA ARG A 20 2.33 -15.77 -5.54
C ARG A 20 2.15 -17.26 -5.22
N ASP A 21 2.24 -17.66 -3.96
CA ASP A 21 1.90 -19.03 -3.54
C ASP A 21 0.39 -19.18 -3.33
N TYR A 22 -0.32 -19.26 -4.43
CA TYR A 22 -1.78 -19.26 -4.47
C TYR A 22 -2.40 -20.45 -3.71
N ASN A 23 -1.72 -21.60 -3.71
CA ASN A 23 -2.19 -22.78 -2.98
C ASN A 23 -2.11 -22.58 -1.46
N GLU A 24 -1.01 -22.01 -0.98
CA GLU A 24 -0.84 -21.70 0.44
C GLU A 24 -1.83 -20.61 0.87
N LEU A 25 -1.99 -19.55 0.08
CA LEU A 25 -2.96 -18.48 0.37
C LEU A 25 -4.39 -19.02 0.46
N GLU A 26 -4.79 -19.88 -0.46
CA GLU A 26 -6.12 -20.49 -0.42
C GLU A 26 -6.29 -21.43 0.77
N SER A 27 -5.26 -22.21 1.09
CA SER A 27 -5.24 -23.08 2.28
C SER A 27 -5.42 -22.28 3.56
N VAL A 28 -4.71 -21.16 3.70
CA VAL A 28 -4.83 -20.24 4.86
C VAL A 28 -6.24 -19.68 4.97
N ILE A 29 -6.79 -19.15 3.87
CA ILE A 29 -8.14 -18.57 3.85
C ILE A 29 -9.19 -19.60 4.30
N ARG A 30 -9.10 -20.82 3.80
CA ARG A 30 -10.04 -21.89 4.14
C ARG A 30 -9.89 -22.38 5.58
N THR A 31 -8.64 -22.63 6.01
CA THR A 31 -8.33 -23.18 7.34
C THR A 31 -8.75 -22.22 8.45
N HIS A 32 -8.49 -20.93 8.26
CA HIS A 32 -8.79 -19.90 9.24
C HIS A 32 -10.16 -19.25 9.05
N LYS A 33 -10.93 -19.68 8.03
CA LYS A 33 -12.28 -19.13 7.72
C LYS A 33 -12.24 -17.61 7.61
N ILE A 34 -11.30 -17.10 6.81
CA ILE A 34 -11.11 -15.66 6.61
C ILE A 34 -12.33 -15.05 5.93
N ASP A 35 -12.89 -14.00 6.47
CA ASP A 35 -14.05 -13.25 5.95
C ASP A 35 -13.67 -11.90 5.35
N GLY A 36 -12.46 -11.40 5.63
CA GLY A 36 -11.92 -10.15 5.11
C GLY A 36 -10.41 -10.18 4.91
N ILE A 37 -9.94 -9.46 3.92
CA ILE A 37 -8.53 -9.32 3.57
C ILE A 37 -8.13 -7.85 3.59
N VAL A 38 -7.07 -7.53 4.31
CA VAL A 38 -6.34 -6.26 4.19
C VAL A 38 -5.06 -6.55 3.41
N HIS A 39 -5.00 -6.13 2.16
CA HIS A 39 -3.91 -6.45 1.25
C HIS A 39 -2.91 -5.29 1.18
N THR A 40 -1.79 -5.46 1.88
CA THR A 40 -0.69 -4.49 1.93
C THR A 40 0.58 -4.98 1.22
N ALA A 41 0.64 -6.27 0.86
CA ALA A 41 1.81 -6.86 0.22
C ALA A 41 2.00 -6.31 -1.20
N ALA A 42 3.17 -5.74 -1.47
CA ALA A 42 3.54 -5.22 -2.78
C ALA A 42 5.04 -4.90 -2.85
N LEU A 43 5.58 -4.86 -4.06
CA LEU A 43 6.81 -4.14 -4.36
C LEU A 43 6.48 -2.64 -4.47
N LYS A 44 7.29 -1.76 -3.84
CA LYS A 44 6.93 -0.33 -3.66
C LYS A 44 7.94 0.68 -4.20
N ALA A 45 9.15 0.25 -4.56
CA ALA A 45 10.22 1.16 -4.96
C ALA A 45 10.01 1.63 -6.41
N VAL A 46 9.70 2.91 -6.59
CA VAL A 46 9.43 3.49 -7.92
C VAL A 46 10.63 3.34 -8.85
N GLY A 47 11.85 3.64 -8.36
CA GLY A 47 13.08 3.51 -9.15
C GLY A 47 13.32 2.06 -9.61
N GLU A 48 13.22 1.10 -8.71
CA GLU A 48 13.38 -0.32 -9.05
C GLU A 48 12.34 -0.80 -10.06
N SER A 49 11.10 -0.27 -10.00
CA SER A 49 10.05 -0.64 -10.94
C SER A 49 10.39 -0.32 -12.39
N MET A 50 11.22 0.70 -12.63
CA MET A 50 11.67 1.05 -13.98
C MET A 50 12.63 0.00 -14.57
N GLU A 51 13.35 -0.73 -13.71
CA GLU A 51 14.29 -1.77 -14.11
C GLU A 51 13.66 -3.16 -14.12
N LYS A 52 12.68 -3.40 -13.24
CA LYS A 52 12.05 -4.71 -13.00
C LYS A 52 10.54 -4.69 -13.25
N SER A 53 10.11 -4.01 -14.30
CA SER A 53 8.69 -3.80 -14.61
C SER A 53 7.86 -5.10 -14.52
N ASP A 54 8.32 -6.18 -15.16
CA ASP A 54 7.59 -7.46 -15.20
C ASP A 54 7.37 -8.03 -13.79
N GLU A 55 8.37 -7.95 -12.90
CA GLU A 55 8.23 -8.40 -11.52
C GLU A 55 7.20 -7.59 -10.74
N TYR A 56 7.14 -6.27 -10.99
CA TYR A 56 6.13 -5.41 -10.39
C TYR A 56 4.72 -5.76 -10.85
N PHE A 57 4.52 -6.05 -12.12
CA PHE A 57 3.22 -6.51 -12.62
C PHE A 57 2.85 -7.89 -12.06
N GLN A 58 3.78 -8.83 -11.99
CA GLN A 58 3.53 -10.16 -11.41
C GLN A 58 3.11 -10.07 -9.93
N VAL A 59 3.84 -9.29 -9.12
CA VAL A 59 3.59 -9.21 -7.67
C VAL A 59 2.41 -8.30 -7.35
N ASN A 60 2.33 -7.11 -7.98
CA ASN A 60 1.34 -6.12 -7.58
C ASN A 60 -0.01 -6.29 -8.30
N LEU A 61 -0.01 -6.74 -9.55
CA LEU A 61 -1.23 -6.88 -10.34
C LEU A 61 -1.72 -8.34 -10.39
N GLU A 62 -0.89 -9.24 -10.93
CA GLU A 62 -1.32 -10.63 -11.17
C GLU A 62 -1.62 -11.34 -9.86
N ALA A 63 -0.72 -11.25 -8.87
CA ALA A 63 -0.95 -11.88 -7.57
C ALA A 63 -2.13 -11.26 -6.81
N THR A 64 -2.36 -9.93 -6.92
CA THR A 64 -3.56 -9.30 -6.36
C THR A 64 -4.83 -9.80 -7.04
N THR A 65 -4.81 -9.93 -8.37
CA THR A 65 -5.95 -10.43 -9.14
C THR A 65 -6.29 -11.86 -8.76
N GLU A 66 -5.27 -12.72 -8.61
CA GLU A 66 -5.49 -14.10 -8.19
C GLU A 66 -5.96 -14.19 -6.74
N LEU A 67 -5.41 -13.37 -5.83
CA LEU A 67 -5.90 -13.30 -4.45
C LEU A 67 -7.39 -12.90 -4.39
N ILE A 68 -7.82 -12.01 -5.25
CA ILE A 68 -9.25 -11.66 -5.38
C ILE A 68 -10.07 -12.84 -5.92
N ALA A 69 -9.54 -13.60 -6.87
CA ALA A 69 -10.20 -14.82 -7.37
C ALA A 69 -10.33 -15.87 -6.26
N ILE A 70 -9.27 -16.07 -5.47
CA ILE A 70 -9.29 -16.93 -4.28
C ILE A 70 -10.34 -16.43 -3.27
N ALA A 71 -10.36 -15.14 -2.99
CA ALA A 71 -11.32 -14.53 -2.08
C ALA A 71 -12.76 -14.81 -2.52
N LYS A 72 -13.07 -14.62 -3.80
CA LYS A 72 -14.42 -14.89 -4.37
C LYS A 72 -14.84 -16.36 -4.21
N ARG A 73 -13.99 -17.31 -4.61
CA ARG A 73 -14.34 -18.75 -4.54
C ARG A 73 -14.41 -19.31 -3.12
N ASN A 74 -13.82 -18.61 -2.14
CA ASN A 74 -13.89 -18.96 -0.72
C ASN A 74 -14.87 -18.09 0.09
N ASN A 75 -15.72 -17.32 -0.60
CA ASN A 75 -16.77 -16.51 0.01
C ASN A 75 -16.26 -15.44 0.98
N VAL A 76 -15.05 -14.94 0.79
CA VAL A 76 -14.54 -13.76 1.49
C VAL A 76 -15.35 -12.55 1.03
N LYS A 77 -15.78 -11.71 1.96
CA LYS A 77 -16.71 -10.59 1.69
C LYS A 77 -16.07 -9.22 1.74
N LYS A 78 -14.91 -9.09 2.37
CA LYS A 78 -14.24 -7.80 2.54
C LYS A 78 -12.87 -7.82 1.88
N PHE A 79 -12.53 -6.76 1.13
CA PHE A 79 -11.22 -6.60 0.53
C PHE A 79 -10.77 -5.14 0.60
N ILE A 80 -9.79 -4.86 1.47
CA ILE A 80 -9.21 -3.52 1.63
C ILE A 80 -7.85 -3.53 0.95
N PHE A 81 -7.66 -2.65 -0.01
CA PHE A 81 -6.46 -2.60 -0.82
C PHE A 81 -5.62 -1.36 -0.51
N SER A 82 -4.36 -1.58 -0.13
CA SER A 82 -3.37 -0.52 -0.03
C SER A 82 -2.92 -0.12 -1.43
N SER A 83 -3.55 0.90 -1.99
CA SER A 83 -3.15 1.53 -3.23
C SER A 83 -2.13 2.65 -2.98
N THR A 84 -1.98 3.57 -3.90
CA THR A 84 -0.94 4.61 -3.86
C THR A 84 -1.40 5.87 -4.58
N ALA A 85 -0.92 7.04 -4.13
CA ALA A 85 -1.06 8.28 -4.87
C ALA A 85 -0.29 8.29 -6.21
N ALA A 86 0.66 7.37 -6.42
CA ALA A 86 1.37 7.23 -7.70
C ALA A 86 0.45 6.91 -8.89
N VAL A 87 -0.79 6.49 -8.64
CA VAL A 87 -1.81 6.30 -9.70
C VAL A 87 -2.20 7.61 -10.40
N TYR A 88 -2.04 8.76 -9.73
CA TYR A 88 -2.35 10.07 -10.31
C TYR A 88 -1.26 10.59 -11.25
N GLY A 89 -0.04 10.04 -11.16
CA GLY A 89 1.10 10.50 -11.94
C GLY A 89 1.62 11.87 -11.49
N SER A 90 1.97 12.72 -12.46
CA SER A 90 2.39 14.11 -12.24
C SER A 90 1.25 15.04 -12.64
N PRO A 91 0.53 15.65 -11.68
CA PRO A 91 -0.53 16.61 -11.99
C PRO A 91 0.02 17.84 -12.71
N ASP A 92 -0.75 18.38 -13.66
CA ASP A 92 -0.40 19.59 -14.40
C ASP A 92 -0.62 20.89 -13.60
N SER A 93 -1.24 20.81 -12.42
CA SER A 93 -1.52 21.93 -11.53
C SER A 93 -1.06 21.65 -10.09
N MET A 94 -0.99 22.71 -9.31
CA MET A 94 -0.74 22.65 -7.86
C MET A 94 -1.99 22.34 -7.04
N ASP A 95 -3.13 22.12 -7.68
CA ASP A 95 -4.37 21.80 -7.00
C ASP A 95 -4.31 20.39 -6.38
N PRO A 96 -5.01 20.16 -5.26
CA PRO A 96 -5.11 18.84 -4.66
C PRO A 96 -5.71 17.81 -5.63
N CYS A 97 -5.10 16.63 -5.72
CA CYS A 97 -5.64 15.51 -6.46
C CYS A 97 -6.99 15.07 -5.86
N LYS A 98 -7.99 14.87 -6.70
CA LYS A 98 -9.30 14.32 -6.31
C LYS A 98 -9.38 12.83 -6.62
N GLU A 99 -10.17 12.10 -5.85
CA GLU A 99 -10.32 10.64 -6.03
C GLU A 99 -10.89 10.27 -7.41
N ASP A 100 -11.78 11.09 -7.96
CA ASP A 100 -12.37 10.94 -9.29
C ASP A 100 -11.55 11.58 -10.42
N GLY A 101 -10.52 12.37 -10.07
CA GLY A 101 -9.63 13.02 -11.01
C GLY A 101 -8.88 12.05 -11.94
N PRO A 102 -8.14 12.59 -12.94
CA PRO A 102 -7.36 11.77 -13.88
C PRO A 102 -6.37 10.84 -13.19
N LYS A 103 -6.18 9.63 -13.74
CA LYS A 103 -5.15 8.68 -13.34
C LYS A 103 -4.23 8.47 -14.53
N ALA A 104 -2.97 8.85 -14.35
CA ALA A 104 -1.94 8.78 -15.39
C ALA A 104 -0.60 8.37 -14.76
N PRO A 105 -0.49 7.13 -14.25
CA PRO A 105 0.73 6.67 -13.60
C PRO A 105 1.92 6.77 -14.55
N ILE A 106 3.06 7.23 -14.03
CA ILE A 106 4.30 7.45 -14.80
C ILE A 106 5.39 6.42 -14.49
N SER A 107 5.04 5.38 -13.73
CA SER A 107 5.96 4.30 -13.38
C SER A 107 5.25 2.94 -13.40
N PRO A 108 5.96 1.83 -13.66
CA PRO A 108 5.40 0.49 -13.57
C PRO A 108 4.79 0.18 -12.19
N TYR A 109 5.38 0.71 -11.10
CA TYR A 109 4.78 0.63 -9.77
C TYR A 109 3.38 1.27 -9.74
N GLY A 110 3.27 2.53 -10.14
CA GLY A 110 1.99 3.24 -10.15
C GLY A 110 0.96 2.57 -11.06
N ASP A 111 1.39 2.12 -12.24
CA ASP A 111 0.53 1.47 -13.22
C ASP A 111 0.04 0.08 -12.73
N SER A 112 0.93 -0.76 -12.19
CA SER A 112 0.54 -2.06 -11.63
C SER A 112 -0.48 -1.93 -10.49
N LYS A 113 -0.33 -0.91 -9.64
CA LYS A 113 -1.28 -0.61 -8.57
C LYS A 113 -2.61 -0.08 -9.12
N TYR A 114 -2.57 0.81 -10.11
CA TYR A 114 -3.77 1.32 -10.76
C TYR A 114 -4.58 0.23 -11.46
N GLN A 115 -3.93 -0.66 -12.18
CA GLN A 115 -4.60 -1.79 -12.83
C GLN A 115 -5.20 -2.77 -11.79
N ALA A 116 -4.51 -3.01 -10.68
CA ALA A 116 -5.04 -3.84 -9.59
C ALA A 116 -6.30 -3.23 -8.95
N GLU A 117 -6.44 -1.90 -8.88
CA GLU A 117 -7.68 -1.26 -8.41
C GLU A 117 -8.91 -1.65 -9.24
N SER A 118 -8.74 -1.94 -10.52
CA SER A 118 -9.85 -2.39 -11.38
C SER A 118 -10.38 -3.75 -10.92
N ALA A 119 -9.51 -4.69 -10.55
CA ALA A 119 -9.90 -5.98 -10.01
C ALA A 119 -10.58 -5.84 -8.64
N VAL A 120 -10.07 -4.95 -7.78
CA VAL A 120 -10.67 -4.62 -6.47
C VAL A 120 -12.07 -4.02 -6.67
N THR A 121 -12.21 -3.08 -7.59
CA THR A 121 -13.50 -2.45 -7.93
C THR A 121 -14.51 -3.49 -8.43
N ALA A 122 -14.09 -4.42 -9.28
CA ALA A 122 -14.93 -5.52 -9.74
C ALA A 122 -15.35 -6.47 -8.60
N PHE A 123 -14.49 -6.67 -7.60
CA PHE A 123 -14.83 -7.42 -6.39
C PHE A 123 -15.89 -6.70 -5.56
N ILE A 124 -15.68 -5.42 -5.28
CA ILE A 124 -16.57 -4.58 -4.45
C ILE A 124 -17.95 -4.43 -5.10
N ASN A 125 -18.01 -4.37 -6.43
CA ASN A 125 -19.27 -4.25 -7.17
C ASN A 125 -20.10 -5.55 -7.18
N THR A 126 -19.59 -6.67 -6.70
CA THR A 126 -20.35 -7.90 -6.52
C THR A 126 -21.30 -7.75 -5.32
N PRO A 127 -22.60 -8.07 -5.45
CA PRO A 127 -23.54 -7.95 -4.36
C PRO A 127 -23.10 -8.71 -3.09
N GLY A 128 -23.17 -8.03 -1.94
CA GLY A 128 -22.76 -8.57 -0.64
C GLY A 128 -21.27 -8.50 -0.35
N ASN A 129 -20.45 -7.98 -1.28
CA ASN A 129 -19.05 -7.70 -1.04
C ASN A 129 -18.85 -6.22 -0.65
N HIS A 130 -17.80 -5.95 0.13
CA HIS A 130 -17.45 -4.63 0.64
C HIS A 130 -15.93 -4.42 0.51
N GLY A 131 -15.50 -3.17 0.48
CA GLY A 131 -14.09 -2.83 0.48
C GLY A 131 -13.80 -1.47 -0.14
N THR A 132 -12.53 -1.17 -0.25
CA THR A 132 -12.04 0.07 -0.87
C THR A 132 -10.58 -0.05 -1.24
N SER A 133 -10.12 0.81 -2.15
CA SER A 133 -8.71 1.07 -2.42
C SER A 133 -8.30 2.36 -1.72
N LEU A 134 -7.36 2.27 -0.78
CA LEU A 134 -6.84 3.42 -0.06
C LEU A 134 -5.60 3.95 -0.78
N ARG A 135 -5.71 5.14 -1.38
CA ARG A 135 -4.61 5.83 -2.07
C ARG A 135 -3.97 6.81 -1.11
N PHE A 136 -2.83 6.45 -0.57
CA PHE A 136 -2.09 7.34 0.33
C PHE A 136 -0.77 7.78 -0.29
N PHE A 137 -0.29 8.92 0.17
CA PHE A 137 0.94 9.56 -0.29
C PHE A 137 2.15 9.01 0.49
N ASN A 138 3.02 9.89 0.98
CA ASN A 138 4.23 9.45 1.66
C ASN A 138 3.93 9.13 3.13
N VAL A 139 4.04 7.85 3.48
CA VAL A 139 3.79 7.41 4.84
C VAL A 139 5.03 7.66 5.70
N VAL A 140 4.82 8.26 6.88
CA VAL A 140 5.88 8.56 7.84
C VAL A 140 5.52 8.12 9.24
N GLY A 141 6.50 8.10 10.13
CA GLY A 141 6.31 7.78 11.54
C GLY A 141 6.40 6.31 11.87
N ALA A 142 6.28 6.02 13.15
CA ALA A 142 6.22 4.68 13.71
C ALA A 142 5.39 4.68 14.99
N ALA A 143 4.65 3.61 15.25
CA ALA A 143 3.87 3.46 16.49
C ALA A 143 4.73 3.02 17.69
N ALA A 144 5.93 2.49 17.45
CA ALA A 144 6.90 2.06 18.46
C ALA A 144 8.28 1.92 17.80
N PRO A 145 9.38 1.97 18.58
CA PRO A 145 10.73 1.77 18.04
C PRO A 145 10.93 0.45 17.30
N GLU A 146 10.25 -0.62 17.72
CA GLU A 146 10.30 -1.95 17.11
C GLU A 146 9.59 -2.03 15.75
N LEU A 147 8.84 -0.97 15.38
CA LEU A 147 8.08 -0.85 14.14
C LEU A 147 8.63 0.25 13.23
N LEU A 148 9.85 0.69 13.47
CA LEU A 148 10.51 1.70 12.63
C LEU A 148 10.66 1.22 11.19
N ASP A 149 10.44 2.13 10.26
CA ASP A 149 10.83 1.94 8.86
C ASP A 149 12.36 2.08 8.75
N ASN A 150 13.02 1.00 8.40
CA ASN A 150 14.46 0.96 8.15
C ASN A 150 14.81 1.10 6.66
N SER A 151 13.84 1.48 5.83
CA SER A 151 14.04 1.68 4.40
C SER A 151 15.06 2.79 4.14
N VAL A 152 15.98 2.53 3.23
CA VAL A 152 16.96 3.51 2.75
C VAL A 152 16.45 4.35 1.58
N GLU A 153 15.17 4.24 1.25
CA GLU A 153 14.53 4.88 0.09
C GLU A 153 13.58 6.01 0.49
N ASN A 154 13.11 6.01 1.74
CA ASN A 154 12.19 7.04 2.23
C ASN A 154 12.93 8.22 2.83
N LEU A 155 12.43 9.44 2.59
CA LEU A 155 13.08 10.69 3.02
C LEU A 155 13.39 10.71 4.52
N VAL A 156 12.41 10.43 5.37
CA VAL A 156 12.58 10.57 6.83
C VAL A 156 13.62 9.60 7.38
N PRO A 157 13.61 8.28 7.06
CA PRO A 157 14.69 7.38 7.45
C PRO A 157 16.08 7.80 6.94
N ILE A 158 16.19 8.29 5.69
CA ILE A 158 17.46 8.78 5.13
C ILE A 158 17.98 9.97 5.93
N VAL A 159 17.13 10.98 6.17
CA VAL A 159 17.52 12.19 6.90
C VAL A 159 17.95 11.85 8.32
N LEU A 160 17.13 11.08 9.05
CA LEU A 160 17.47 10.67 10.42
C LEU A 160 18.73 9.82 10.48
N GLY A 161 18.92 8.92 9.51
CA GLY A 161 20.12 8.09 9.41
C GLY A 161 21.39 8.91 9.22
N LYS A 162 21.35 9.98 8.42
CA LYS A 162 22.48 10.90 8.23
C LYS A 162 22.71 11.76 9.50
N LEU A 163 21.68 12.33 10.05
CA LEU A 163 21.79 13.15 11.27
C LEU A 163 22.37 12.35 12.45
N ASN A 164 21.98 11.09 12.61
CA ASN A 164 22.53 10.21 13.64
C ASN A 164 24.03 9.91 13.46
N LYS A 165 24.56 10.08 12.24
CA LYS A 165 25.99 9.95 11.92
C LYS A 165 26.72 11.29 11.96
N GLY A 166 26.03 12.40 12.29
CA GLY A 166 26.60 13.75 12.22
C GLY A 166 26.78 14.25 10.78
N GLU A 167 26.12 13.65 9.80
CA GLU A 167 26.21 14.02 8.40
C GLU A 167 25.02 14.93 8.01
N ALA A 168 25.27 15.88 7.08
CA ALA A 168 24.20 16.68 6.51
C ALA A 168 23.40 15.87 5.49
N PRO A 169 22.05 15.98 5.47
CA PRO A 169 21.24 15.44 4.38
C PRO A 169 21.60 16.08 3.04
N THR A 170 21.43 15.33 1.97
CA THR A 170 21.75 15.80 0.60
C THR A 170 20.46 16.21 -0.11
N ILE A 171 20.45 17.39 -0.70
CA ILE A 171 19.39 17.83 -1.63
C ILE A 171 19.86 17.46 -3.04
N PHE A 172 19.03 16.71 -3.77
CA PHE A 172 19.37 16.15 -5.09
C PHE A 172 18.96 17.05 -6.28
N GLY A 173 18.51 18.24 -6.02
CA GLY A 173 18.12 19.20 -7.06
C GLY A 173 17.25 20.31 -6.48
N THR A 174 17.25 21.45 -7.18
CA THR A 174 16.46 22.64 -6.82
C THR A 174 15.82 23.25 -8.04
N ASP A 175 15.52 22.43 -9.04
CA ASP A 175 15.04 22.81 -10.36
C ASP A 175 13.60 22.35 -10.65
N TYR A 176 12.87 21.90 -9.61
CA TYR A 176 11.44 21.64 -9.74
C TYR A 176 10.65 22.95 -9.98
N PRO A 177 9.56 22.90 -10.77
CA PRO A 177 8.69 24.07 -11.01
C PRO A 177 7.81 24.39 -9.79
N THR A 178 8.43 24.63 -8.65
CA THR A 178 7.82 24.95 -7.35
C THR A 178 8.41 26.22 -6.79
N PRO A 179 7.77 26.91 -5.82
CA PRO A 179 8.23 28.20 -5.32
C PRO A 179 9.67 28.20 -4.77
N ASP A 180 10.15 27.09 -4.23
CA ASP A 180 11.50 26.95 -3.66
C ASP A 180 12.41 26.00 -4.48
N GLY A 181 11.94 25.51 -5.61
CA GLY A 181 12.67 24.58 -6.48
C GLY A 181 12.78 23.15 -5.94
N THR A 182 12.16 22.85 -4.82
CA THR A 182 12.14 21.48 -4.26
C THR A 182 10.81 20.78 -4.57
N CYS A 183 10.77 19.46 -4.43
CA CYS A 183 9.55 18.71 -4.69
C CYS A 183 8.52 18.87 -3.55
N ILE A 184 7.27 19.19 -3.90
CA ILE A 184 6.16 19.18 -2.96
C ILE A 184 5.69 17.74 -2.74
N ARG A 185 5.48 17.38 -1.48
CA ARG A 185 4.99 16.05 -1.09
C ARG A 185 3.99 16.18 0.05
N ASP A 186 2.96 15.35 0.00
CA ASP A 186 2.01 15.16 1.09
C ASP A 186 2.49 14.01 1.99
N TYR A 187 2.42 14.18 3.30
CA TYR A 187 2.84 13.20 4.29
C TYR A 187 1.69 12.82 5.21
N VAL A 188 1.59 11.54 5.52
CA VAL A 188 0.58 10.99 6.41
C VAL A 188 1.22 10.07 7.44
N ASP A 189 0.75 10.14 8.68
CA ASP A 189 1.25 9.27 9.75
C ASP A 189 0.82 7.82 9.56
N VAL A 190 1.74 6.87 9.72
CA VAL A 190 1.46 5.44 9.59
C VAL A 190 0.34 4.96 10.51
N ARG A 191 0.15 5.60 11.67
CA ARG A 191 -0.93 5.27 12.61
C ARG A 191 -2.30 5.67 12.07
N ASP A 192 -2.38 6.76 11.31
CA ASP A 192 -3.62 7.19 10.66
C ASP A 192 -3.95 6.28 9.47
N ILE A 193 -2.93 5.85 8.71
CA ILE A 193 -3.09 4.83 7.67
C ILE A 193 -3.60 3.51 8.26
N ALA A 194 -3.04 3.06 9.39
CA ALA A 194 -3.51 1.84 10.07
C ALA A 194 -4.97 1.98 10.53
N ARG A 195 -5.36 3.15 11.09
CA ARG A 195 -6.75 3.44 11.48
C ARG A 195 -7.69 3.47 10.28
N ALA A 196 -7.25 4.05 9.14
CA ALA A 196 -8.03 4.07 7.92
C ALA A 196 -8.30 2.66 7.38
N HIS A 197 -7.28 1.77 7.40
CA HIS A 197 -7.46 0.36 7.02
C HIS A 197 -8.44 -0.36 7.95
N LEU A 198 -8.34 -0.12 9.26
CA LEU A 198 -9.26 -0.72 10.24
C LEU A 198 -10.69 -0.21 10.02
N ALA A 199 -10.87 1.11 9.90
CA ALA A 199 -12.18 1.70 9.64
C ALA A 199 -12.81 1.17 8.34
N ALA A 200 -11.99 1.03 7.27
CA ALA A 200 -12.43 0.44 6.02
C ALA A 200 -12.86 -1.04 6.17
N ALA A 201 -12.11 -1.82 6.97
CA ALA A 201 -12.46 -3.21 7.25
C ALA A 201 -13.73 -3.37 8.10
N ASP A 202 -13.99 -2.42 8.99
CA ASP A 202 -15.18 -2.40 9.86
C ASP A 202 -16.42 -1.82 9.16
N ALA A 203 -16.25 -1.09 8.05
CA ALA A 203 -17.36 -0.52 7.31
C ALA A 203 -18.32 -1.62 6.83
N THR A 204 -19.59 -1.46 7.14
CA THR A 204 -20.66 -2.41 6.75
C THR A 204 -21.34 -2.03 5.44
N THR A 205 -21.05 -0.83 4.93
CA THR A 205 -21.61 -0.29 3.69
C THR A 205 -20.50 0.00 2.69
N LYS A 206 -20.85 0.10 1.40
CA LYS A 206 -19.94 0.58 0.37
C LYS A 206 -19.39 1.95 0.77
N LEU A 207 -18.09 2.06 0.88
CA LEU A 207 -17.45 3.37 0.99
C LEU A 207 -17.45 4.06 -0.38
N PRO A 208 -17.55 5.38 -0.42
CA PRO A 208 -17.56 6.16 -1.66
C PRO A 208 -16.26 6.01 -2.45
#